data_dc666f40df3d79efed05989558952cb1
#
_entry.id   dc666f40df3d79efed05989558952cb1
#
_cell.length_a   1.000
_cell.length_b   1.000
_cell.length_c   1.000
_cell.angle_alpha   90.00
_cell.angle_beta   90.00
_cell.angle_gamma   90.00
#
_symmetry.space_group_name_H-M   'P 1'
#
loop_
_entity.id
_entity.type
_entity.pdbx_description
1 polymer ?
#
loop_
_entity_poly.entity_id
_entity_poly.type
_entity_poly.pdbx_seq_one_letter_code
_entity_poly.pdbx_strand_id
1 'polypeptide(L)'
;MGIINQIKYLLICILTVTIISCDSNDCPLNNVVYSTYGFYVNTADGEAKVSVMDTLTVVAAGTDSILINRMYEMSSIELPVSYTSGTDTLVFRFTNKNKETFEDSVFIDKENIPHYESPNCPTAMFHYITGIRTTHTLIENAIVVHPNINYNATENFKIYFYSLH
;
A
#
# COMPACT_ATOMS: atom_id res chain seq x y z
N MET A 1 37.20 -54.57 -21.00
CA MET A 1 36.71 -53.22 -21.31
C MET A 1 35.40 -53.04 -20.53
N GLY A 2 35.47 -52.94 -19.25
CA GLY A 2 34.25 -53.05 -18.47
C GLY A 2 34.15 -52.04 -17.34
N ILE A 3 34.82 -52.27 -16.25
CA ILE A 3 34.53 -51.61 -14.96
C ILE A 3 34.94 -50.15 -14.97
N ILE A 4 36.08 -49.80 -15.55
CA ILE A 4 36.58 -48.43 -15.63
C ILE A 4 35.66 -47.51 -16.45
N ASN A 5 35.09 -48.01 -17.55
CA ASN A 5 34.14 -47.27 -18.37
C ASN A 5 32.79 -47.06 -17.63
N GLN A 6 32.34 -48.08 -16.92
CA GLN A 6 31.11 -48.00 -16.11
C GLN A 6 31.24 -46.91 -14.99
N ILE A 7 32.39 -46.90 -14.31
CA ILE A 7 32.69 -45.90 -13.26
C ILE A 7 32.76 -44.50 -13.86
N LYS A 8 33.32 -44.33 -15.06
CA LYS A 8 33.41 -43.06 -15.75
C LYS A 8 32.04 -42.49 -16.14
N TYR A 9 31.13 -43.31 -16.64
CA TYR A 9 29.76 -42.92 -16.95
C TYR A 9 28.94 -42.60 -15.67
N LEU A 10 29.14 -43.35 -14.61
CA LEU A 10 28.50 -43.12 -13.32
C LEU A 10 28.95 -41.77 -12.74
N LEU A 11 30.24 -41.42 -12.79
CA LEU A 11 30.78 -40.15 -12.34
C LEU A 11 30.26 -38.98 -13.18
N ILE A 12 30.10 -39.14 -14.51
CA ILE A 12 29.53 -38.12 -15.38
C ILE A 12 28.04 -37.89 -15.06
N CYS A 13 27.25 -38.96 -14.82
CA CYS A 13 25.85 -38.84 -14.42
C CYS A 13 25.68 -38.15 -13.07
N ILE A 14 26.53 -38.43 -12.08
CA ILE A 14 26.50 -37.78 -10.79
C ILE A 14 26.86 -36.30 -10.94
N LEU A 15 27.85 -35.94 -11.76
CA LEU A 15 28.27 -34.57 -12.00
C LEU A 15 27.19 -33.73 -12.74
N THR A 16 26.40 -34.36 -13.62
CA THR A 16 25.31 -33.67 -14.35
C THR A 16 24.08 -33.41 -13.48
N VAL A 17 23.82 -34.23 -12.46
CA VAL A 17 22.67 -34.05 -11.56
C VAL A 17 22.88 -32.90 -10.56
N THR A 18 24.12 -32.52 -10.24
CA THR A 18 24.42 -31.47 -9.28
C THR A 18 24.25 -30.02 -9.80
N ILE A 19 24.07 -29.84 -11.13
CA ILE A 19 23.95 -28.52 -11.75
C ILE A 19 22.50 -28.10 -12.02
N ILE A 20 21.49 -28.91 -11.63
CA ILE A 20 20.08 -28.52 -11.72
C ILE A 20 19.60 -28.05 -10.36
N SER A 21 20.34 -27.13 -9.75
CA SER A 21 19.80 -26.31 -8.68
C SER A 21 19.10 -25.10 -9.33
N CYS A 22 17.87 -25.26 -9.70
CA CYS A 22 17.00 -24.14 -10.02
C CYS A 22 16.66 -23.49 -8.68
N ASP A 23 17.34 -22.41 -8.34
CA ASP A 23 16.99 -21.55 -7.24
C ASP A 23 15.72 -20.80 -7.68
N SER A 24 14.55 -21.36 -7.36
CA SER A 24 13.28 -20.67 -7.54
C SER A 24 13.16 -19.62 -6.44
N ASN A 25 13.78 -18.47 -6.68
CA ASN A 25 13.52 -17.31 -5.84
C ASN A 25 12.10 -16.84 -6.15
N ASP A 26 11.15 -17.21 -5.29
CA ASP A 26 9.80 -16.66 -5.29
C ASP A 26 9.85 -15.21 -4.81
N CYS A 27 10.30 -14.31 -5.70
CA CYS A 27 10.23 -12.88 -5.39
C CYS A 27 8.77 -12.43 -5.42
N PRO A 28 8.37 -11.52 -4.51
CA PRO A 28 7.06 -10.90 -4.59
C PRO A 28 6.84 -10.28 -5.98
N LEU A 29 5.71 -10.59 -6.60
CA LEU A 29 5.36 -10.08 -7.94
C LEU A 29 5.22 -8.56 -7.97
N ASN A 30 4.98 -7.95 -6.83
CA ASN A 30 4.78 -6.53 -6.70
C ASN A 30 5.59 -5.99 -5.52
N ASN A 31 6.53 -5.08 -5.80
CA ASN A 31 7.36 -4.43 -4.78
C ASN A 31 6.70 -3.18 -4.18
N VAL A 32 5.47 -2.88 -4.58
CA VAL A 32 4.71 -1.74 -4.08
C VAL A 32 3.89 -2.19 -2.89
N VAL A 33 4.01 -1.47 -1.79
CA VAL A 33 3.16 -1.64 -0.62
C VAL A 33 2.04 -0.61 -0.63
N TYR A 34 0.90 -0.97 -0.03
CA TYR A 34 -0.30 -0.16 0.00
C TYR A 34 -0.64 0.18 1.45
N SER A 35 -1.12 1.39 1.65
CA SER A 35 -1.72 1.83 2.91
C SER A 35 -3.24 1.80 2.81
N THR A 36 -3.89 1.31 3.87
CA THR A 36 -5.35 1.17 3.94
C THR A 36 -5.94 2.27 4.81
N TYR A 37 -6.95 2.96 4.27
CA TYR A 37 -7.70 4.04 4.91
C TYR A 37 -9.14 3.58 5.13
N GLY A 38 -9.56 3.45 6.39
CA GLY A 38 -10.96 3.21 6.74
C GLY A 38 -11.70 4.53 6.94
N PHE A 39 -12.99 4.58 6.60
CA PHE A 39 -13.84 5.77 6.70
C PHE A 39 -14.83 5.65 7.84
N TYR A 40 -14.89 6.67 8.68
CA TYR A 40 -15.61 6.68 9.93
C TYR A 40 -16.34 8.00 10.17
N VAL A 41 -17.31 7.98 11.06
CA VAL A 41 -17.91 9.15 11.69
C VAL A 41 -17.97 8.94 13.20
N ASN A 42 -17.86 10.02 13.95
CA ASN A 42 -18.13 10.02 15.39
C ASN A 42 -19.63 10.14 15.63
N THR A 43 -20.19 9.21 16.41
CA THR A 43 -21.59 9.21 16.82
C THR A 43 -21.69 9.32 18.35
N ALA A 44 -22.89 9.54 18.87
CA ALA A 44 -23.12 9.58 20.31
C ALA A 44 -22.77 8.23 20.99
N ASP A 45 -22.87 7.11 20.27
CA ASP A 45 -22.59 5.77 20.77
C ASP A 45 -21.15 5.31 20.52
N GLY A 46 -20.31 6.16 19.93
CA GLY A 46 -18.90 5.89 19.58
C GLY A 46 -18.62 6.06 18.09
N GLU A 47 -17.50 5.50 17.62
CA GLU A 47 -17.15 5.54 16.20
C GLU A 47 -17.97 4.53 15.40
N ALA A 48 -18.39 4.91 14.21
CA ALA A 48 -19.06 4.03 13.26
C ALA A 48 -18.34 4.06 11.89
N LYS A 49 -18.09 2.86 11.31
CA LYS A 49 -17.59 2.76 9.95
C LYS A 49 -18.70 3.17 8.98
N VAL A 50 -18.38 4.03 8.02
CA VAL A 50 -19.36 4.56 7.08
C VAL A 50 -18.97 4.27 5.65
N SER A 51 -19.97 4.21 4.77
CA SER A 51 -19.78 4.22 3.34
C SER A 51 -19.95 5.64 2.81
N VAL A 52 -18.90 6.17 2.17
CA VAL A 52 -18.96 7.49 1.53
C VAL A 52 -19.79 7.37 0.25
N MET A 53 -20.90 8.10 0.21
CA MET A 53 -21.87 8.07 -0.89
C MET A 53 -21.54 9.09 -1.99
N ASP A 54 -20.55 9.95 -1.79
CA ASP A 54 -20.02 10.85 -2.80
C ASP A 54 -18.98 10.15 -3.68
N THR A 55 -18.77 10.66 -4.88
CA THR A 55 -17.71 10.14 -5.75
C THR A 55 -16.36 10.65 -5.27
N LEU A 56 -15.47 9.74 -4.91
CA LEU A 56 -14.10 10.05 -4.47
C LEU A 56 -13.11 9.92 -5.62
N THR A 57 -12.31 10.96 -5.82
CA THR A 57 -11.09 10.94 -6.62
C THR A 57 -9.91 11.29 -5.72
N VAL A 58 -8.84 10.49 -5.75
CA VAL A 58 -7.62 10.76 -4.99
C VAL A 58 -6.46 11.02 -5.96
N VAL A 59 -5.79 12.13 -5.74
CA VAL A 59 -4.64 12.58 -6.56
C VAL A 59 -3.41 12.72 -5.67
N ALA A 60 -2.27 12.23 -6.13
CA ALA A 60 -0.98 12.50 -5.50
C ALA A 60 -0.51 13.91 -5.87
N ALA A 61 -0.43 14.80 -4.89
CA ALA A 61 0.02 16.17 -5.12
C ALA A 61 1.46 16.21 -5.65
N GLY A 62 1.71 17.16 -6.56
CA GLY A 62 3.05 17.36 -7.16
C GLY A 62 3.34 16.47 -8.37
N THR A 63 2.59 15.40 -8.60
CA THR A 63 2.71 14.55 -9.79
C THR A 63 1.44 14.54 -10.64
N ASP A 64 0.34 15.04 -10.11
CA ASP A 64 -1.03 14.99 -10.69
C ASP A 64 -1.49 13.55 -11.03
N SER A 65 -0.83 12.54 -10.45
CA SER A 65 -1.19 11.15 -10.64
C SER A 65 -2.51 10.83 -9.95
N ILE A 66 -3.50 10.38 -10.73
CA ILE A 66 -4.78 9.93 -10.19
C ILE A 66 -4.60 8.51 -9.64
N LEU A 67 -4.68 8.36 -8.32
CA LEU A 67 -4.57 7.08 -7.61
C LEU A 67 -5.90 6.36 -7.53
N ILE A 68 -6.99 7.11 -7.34
CA ILE A 68 -8.38 6.64 -7.39
C ILE A 68 -9.15 7.58 -8.30
N ASN A 69 -9.89 7.00 -9.24
CA ASN A 69 -10.69 7.77 -10.19
C ASN A 69 -12.17 7.49 -9.99
N ARG A 70 -12.89 8.47 -9.39
CA ARG A 70 -14.35 8.49 -9.25
C ARG A 70 -14.94 7.20 -8.64
N MET A 71 -14.34 6.71 -7.56
CA MET A 71 -14.87 5.59 -6.79
C MET A 71 -16.12 6.06 -6.01
N TYR A 72 -17.13 5.20 -5.96
CA TYR A 72 -18.42 5.48 -5.32
C TYR A 72 -18.75 4.39 -4.29
N GLU A 73 -19.43 4.76 -3.21
CA GLU A 73 -19.96 3.83 -2.22
C GLU A 73 -18.86 2.97 -1.55
N MET A 74 -17.81 3.64 -1.03
CA MET A 74 -16.68 2.99 -0.40
C MET A 74 -16.65 3.22 1.12
N SER A 75 -16.28 2.21 1.88
CA SER A 75 -16.01 2.29 3.33
C SER A 75 -14.53 2.23 3.68
N SER A 76 -13.69 1.93 2.70
CA SER A 76 -12.23 1.95 2.79
C SER A 76 -11.61 2.03 1.40
N ILE A 77 -10.37 2.51 1.35
CA ILE A 77 -9.55 2.56 0.13
C ILE A 77 -8.14 2.09 0.43
N GLU A 78 -7.44 1.62 -0.61
CA GLU A 78 -6.02 1.29 -0.57
C GLU A 78 -5.27 2.19 -1.54
N LEU A 79 -4.18 2.79 -1.07
CA LEU A 79 -3.36 3.69 -1.87
C LEU A 79 -1.90 3.26 -1.84
N PRO A 80 -1.19 3.32 -2.97
CA PRO A 80 0.25 3.09 -3.00
C PRO A 80 0.96 4.19 -2.21
N VAL A 81 2.06 3.82 -1.56
CA VAL A 81 2.89 4.75 -0.80
C VAL A 81 4.13 5.13 -1.60
N SER A 82 4.44 6.42 -1.70
CA SER A 82 5.63 6.91 -2.37
C SER A 82 6.90 6.58 -1.57
N TYR A 83 7.96 6.22 -2.26
CA TYR A 83 9.29 6.00 -1.67
C TYR A 83 10.27 7.16 -1.92
N THR A 84 9.85 8.20 -2.65
CA THR A 84 10.73 9.32 -3.06
C THR A 84 10.77 10.45 -2.06
N SER A 85 9.80 10.51 -1.13
CA SER A 85 9.65 11.59 -0.16
C SER A 85 9.40 11.05 1.25
N GLY A 86 9.77 11.83 2.27
CA GLY A 86 9.41 11.58 3.66
C GLY A 86 7.99 12.04 4.01
N THR A 87 7.36 12.82 3.13
CA THR A 87 5.95 13.25 3.29
C THR A 87 5.21 13.04 1.97
N ASP A 88 4.09 12.31 2.02
CA ASP A 88 3.14 12.23 0.91
C ASP A 88 2.01 13.22 1.15
N THR A 89 1.60 13.88 0.07
CA THR A 89 0.41 14.75 0.07
C THR A 89 -0.60 14.18 -0.91
N LEU A 90 -1.78 13.83 -0.39
CA LEU A 90 -2.88 13.27 -1.15
C LEU A 90 -4.04 14.27 -1.16
N VAL A 91 -4.59 14.57 -2.33
CA VAL A 91 -5.78 15.42 -2.47
C VAL A 91 -6.99 14.52 -2.67
N PHE A 92 -7.88 14.54 -1.70
CA PHE A 92 -9.16 13.84 -1.69
C PHE A 92 -10.24 14.77 -2.23
N ARG A 93 -10.80 14.45 -3.41
CA ARG A 93 -11.86 15.21 -4.09
C ARG A 93 -13.17 14.45 -3.99
N PHE A 94 -14.10 14.99 -3.23
CA PHE A 94 -15.45 14.44 -3.06
C PHE A 94 -16.41 15.21 -3.95
N THR A 95 -17.08 14.55 -4.88
CA THR A 95 -18.07 15.15 -5.76
C THR A 95 -19.45 14.59 -5.42
N ASN A 96 -20.35 15.46 -4.98
CA ASN A 96 -21.71 15.10 -4.60
C ASN A 96 -22.64 14.94 -5.83
N LYS A 97 -23.89 14.54 -5.58
CA LYS A 97 -24.91 14.35 -6.63
C LYS A 97 -25.23 15.64 -7.41
N ASN A 98 -25.02 16.79 -6.78
CA ASN A 98 -25.22 18.12 -7.42
C ASN A 98 -24.01 18.55 -8.26
N LYS A 99 -22.97 17.71 -8.37
CA LYS A 99 -21.69 18.01 -9.05
C LYS A 99 -20.85 19.09 -8.35
N GLU A 100 -21.11 19.36 -7.08
CA GLU A 100 -20.25 20.20 -6.26
C GLU A 100 -19.07 19.35 -5.79
N THR A 101 -17.86 19.92 -5.84
CA THR A 101 -16.62 19.24 -5.46
C THR A 101 -16.01 19.94 -4.27
N PHE A 102 -15.68 19.14 -3.26
CA PHE A 102 -14.98 19.56 -2.04
C PHE A 102 -13.64 18.83 -1.97
N GLU A 103 -12.61 19.51 -1.50
CA GLU A 103 -11.27 18.95 -1.44
C GLU A 103 -10.72 19.04 -0.02
N ASP A 104 -10.08 17.95 0.39
CA ASP A 104 -9.20 17.88 1.54
C ASP A 104 -7.82 17.40 1.13
N SER A 105 -6.78 18.01 1.68
CA SER A 105 -5.42 17.51 1.58
C SER A 105 -5.09 16.69 2.80
N VAL A 106 -4.59 15.48 2.58
CA VAL A 106 -4.09 14.57 3.62
C VAL A 106 -2.58 14.49 3.49
N PHE A 107 -1.88 14.86 4.55
CA PHE A 107 -0.41 14.85 4.64
C PHE A 107 0.01 13.67 5.51
N ILE A 108 0.91 12.84 5.01
CA ILE A 108 1.39 11.64 5.68
C ILE A 108 2.89 11.73 5.81
N ASP A 109 3.36 11.91 7.03
CA ASP A 109 4.77 11.93 7.36
C ASP A 109 5.24 10.50 7.64
N LYS A 110 6.38 10.09 7.05
CA LYS A 110 6.85 8.71 7.11
C LYS A 110 8.35 8.58 6.94
N GLU A 111 8.87 7.46 7.41
CA GLU A 111 10.21 6.96 7.14
C GLU A 111 10.15 5.84 6.10
N ASN A 112 11.03 5.88 5.11
CA ASN A 112 11.14 4.86 4.08
C ASN A 112 12.20 3.84 4.51
N ILE A 113 11.83 2.55 4.57
CA ILE A 113 12.66 1.46 5.08
C ILE A 113 12.90 0.45 3.95
N PRO A 114 14.11 0.38 3.36
CA PRO A 114 14.42 -0.62 2.36
C PRO A 114 14.26 -2.04 2.93
N HIS A 115 13.57 -2.90 2.22
CA HIS A 115 13.34 -4.29 2.58
C HIS A 115 13.87 -5.23 1.50
N TYR A 116 14.68 -6.21 1.92
CA TYR A 116 15.33 -7.18 1.04
C TYR A 116 14.84 -8.59 1.37
N GLU A 117 14.11 -9.20 0.46
CA GLU A 117 13.68 -10.60 0.59
C GLU A 117 14.85 -11.56 0.34
N SER A 118 15.58 -11.34 -0.75
CA SER A 118 16.76 -12.10 -1.12
C SER A 118 17.68 -11.26 -2.02
N PRO A 119 18.97 -11.66 -2.17
CA PRO A 119 19.91 -10.95 -3.04
C PRO A 119 19.48 -10.84 -4.51
N ASN A 120 18.61 -11.73 -4.97
CA ASN A 120 18.16 -11.80 -6.36
C ASN A 120 16.79 -11.12 -6.57
N CYS A 121 16.13 -10.69 -5.49
CA CYS A 121 14.83 -10.01 -5.58
C CYS A 121 15.01 -8.49 -5.63
N PRO A 122 14.15 -7.77 -6.36
CA PRO A 122 14.11 -6.33 -6.29
C PRO A 122 13.82 -5.85 -4.86
N THR A 123 14.48 -4.77 -4.45
CA THR A 123 14.23 -4.16 -3.15
C THR A 123 12.82 -3.61 -3.07
N ALA A 124 12.06 -4.01 -2.07
CA ALA A 124 10.80 -3.37 -1.71
C ALA A 124 11.06 -2.18 -0.78
N MET A 125 10.12 -1.25 -0.72
CA MET A 125 10.19 -0.15 0.23
C MET A 125 9.02 -0.27 1.20
N PHE A 126 9.32 -0.58 2.48
CA PHE A 126 8.37 -0.51 3.58
C PHE A 126 8.37 0.90 4.16
N HIS A 127 7.35 1.22 4.96
CA HIS A 127 7.25 2.55 5.54
C HIS A 127 6.83 2.46 7.00
N TYR A 128 7.34 3.40 7.79
CA TYR A 128 6.88 3.64 9.15
C TYR A 128 6.26 5.04 9.21
N ILE A 129 4.98 5.11 9.53
CA ILE A 129 4.23 6.36 9.59
C ILE A 129 4.55 7.08 10.90
N THR A 130 4.99 8.32 10.80
CA THR A 130 5.30 9.19 11.94
C THR A 130 4.20 10.20 12.23
N GLY A 131 3.33 10.47 11.26
CA GLY A 131 2.21 11.40 11.45
C GLY A 131 1.23 11.44 10.30
N ILE A 132 0.02 11.95 10.58
CA ILE A 132 -1.00 12.26 9.58
C ILE A 132 -1.69 13.57 9.94
N ARG A 133 -2.01 14.40 8.96
CA ARG A 133 -2.69 15.70 9.10
C ARG A 133 -3.65 15.91 7.94
N THR A 134 -4.67 16.74 8.11
CA THR A 134 -5.67 17.07 7.07
C THR A 134 -6.03 18.55 7.11
N THR A 135 -6.66 19.06 6.04
CA THR A 135 -7.12 20.46 5.91
C THR A 135 -8.51 20.72 6.49
N HIS A 136 -9.21 19.68 6.95
CA HIS A 136 -10.48 19.77 7.70
C HIS A 136 -11.64 20.47 6.96
N THR A 137 -11.82 20.22 5.66
CA THR A 137 -12.99 20.70 4.88
C THR A 137 -14.19 19.77 5.09
N LEU A 138 -14.04 18.47 4.75
CA LEU A 138 -14.99 17.39 5.00
C LEU A 138 -14.48 16.40 6.04
N ILE A 139 -13.17 16.27 6.11
CA ILE A 139 -12.49 15.38 7.05
C ILE A 139 -12.35 16.10 8.39
N GLU A 140 -13.02 15.59 9.41
CA GLU A 140 -12.94 16.11 10.79
C GLU A 140 -11.59 15.79 11.41
N ASN A 141 -11.13 14.54 11.25
CA ASN A 141 -9.87 14.07 11.84
C ASN A 141 -9.31 12.88 11.04
N ALA A 142 -8.01 12.66 11.21
CA ALA A 142 -7.33 11.49 10.69
C ALA A 142 -6.36 10.96 11.74
N ILE A 143 -6.34 9.65 11.97
CA ILE A 143 -5.45 9.03 12.96
C ILE A 143 -4.70 7.84 12.35
N VAL A 144 -3.50 7.60 12.87
CA VAL A 144 -2.69 6.41 12.56
C VAL A 144 -3.11 5.30 13.52
N VAL A 145 -3.55 4.16 12.97
CA VAL A 145 -3.91 2.95 13.74
C VAL A 145 -2.74 1.98 13.76
N HIS A 146 -2.21 1.66 12.57
CA HIS A 146 -1.04 0.80 12.41
C HIS A 146 0.03 1.54 11.62
N PRO A 147 1.15 1.95 12.27
CA PRO A 147 2.17 2.78 11.61
C PRO A 147 3.03 2.01 10.60
N ASN A 148 3.11 0.68 10.70
CA ASN A 148 3.93 -0.13 9.79
C ASN A 148 3.15 -0.43 8.51
N ILE A 149 3.68 0.00 7.37
CA ILE A 149 3.18 -0.34 6.04
C ILE A 149 4.16 -1.31 5.40
N ASN A 150 3.69 -2.53 5.15
CA ASN A 150 4.43 -3.64 4.57
C ASN A 150 3.48 -4.50 3.74
N TYR A 151 3.82 -5.77 3.48
CA TYR A 151 2.94 -6.69 2.74
C TYR A 151 1.70 -7.14 3.51
N ASN A 152 1.59 -6.83 4.81
CA ASN A 152 0.41 -7.18 5.60
C ASN A 152 -0.67 -6.12 5.38
N ALA A 153 -1.79 -6.52 4.79
CA ALA A 153 -2.94 -5.65 4.58
C ALA A 153 -3.67 -5.41 5.92
N THR A 154 -3.29 -4.35 6.62
CA THR A 154 -3.95 -3.89 7.85
C THR A 154 -4.46 -2.47 7.63
N GLU A 155 -5.53 -2.07 8.34
CA GLU A 155 -6.01 -0.69 8.30
C GLU A 155 -4.97 0.21 8.99
N ASN A 156 -4.29 1.04 8.20
CA ASN A 156 -3.24 1.94 8.69
C ASN A 156 -3.81 3.25 9.24
N PHE A 157 -4.87 3.74 8.62
CA PHE A 157 -5.46 5.04 8.95
C PHE A 157 -6.96 4.93 9.12
N LYS A 158 -7.50 5.70 10.07
CA LYS A 158 -8.92 6.02 10.15
C LYS A 158 -9.11 7.49 9.77
N ILE A 159 -10.00 7.71 8.81
CA ILE A 159 -10.43 9.04 8.36
C ILE A 159 -11.83 9.27 8.89
N TYR A 160 -12.00 10.28 9.74
CA TYR A 160 -13.28 10.66 10.32
C TYR A 160 -13.85 11.85 9.55
N PHE A 161 -15.07 11.67 9.08
CA PHE A 161 -15.82 12.75 8.46
C PHE A 161 -16.69 13.48 9.46
N TYR A 162 -16.96 14.76 9.22
CA TYR A 162 -17.96 15.46 9.99
C TYR A 162 -19.30 14.73 9.90
N SER A 163 -19.97 14.57 11.03
CA SER A 163 -21.32 14.04 11.08
C SER A 163 -22.24 14.99 10.32
N LEU A 164 -22.78 14.57 9.19
CA LEU A 164 -23.83 15.30 8.50
C LEU A 164 -25.08 15.22 9.38
N HIS A 165 -25.48 16.35 9.97
CA HIS A 165 -26.74 16.51 10.69
C HIS A 165 -27.92 16.56 9.73
#